data_d6a3a330f12916eb90a03bf5cd8782e7
#
_entry.id   d6a3a330f12916eb90a03bf5cd8782e7
#
_cell.length_a   1.000
_cell.length_b   1.000
_cell.length_c   1.000
_cell.angle_alpha   90.00
_cell.angle_beta   90.00
_cell.angle_gamma   90.00
#
_symmetry.space_group_name_H-M   'P 1'
#
loop_
_entity.id
_entity.type
_entity.pdbx_description
1 polymer ?
#
loop_
_entity_poly.entity_id
_entity_poly.type
_entity_poly.pdbx_seq_one_letter_code
_entity_poly.pdbx_strand_id
1 'polypeptide(L)'
;IGKGLAYGCACTRKRIEAACLAAGLPQGAYPGTCRHGTGVAPIRAWRFLVDDGFISFNDRWQGTFKQNVLREIGDFVIRRADGLWAYQLAVVVDDGFQGVTHVVRGADLIDNTPRQILLQIALGLTTPGYMHIPLVLDKKGNKLSKQTLAPAIDRSKPEEEAARAWTHLGFKPFAFDTLDEFY
;
A
#
# COMPACT_ATOMS: atom_id res chain seq x y z
N ILE A 1 4.39 -8.77 -18.58
CA ILE A 1 4.73 -8.21 -19.92
C ILE A 1 4.20 -9.15 -20.98
N GLY A 2 4.61 -10.42 -21.02
CA GLY A 2 4.19 -11.37 -22.08
C GLY A 2 2.68 -11.58 -22.23
N LYS A 3 1.88 -11.30 -21.21
CA LYS A 3 0.42 -11.34 -21.25
C LYS A 3 -0.23 -9.97 -21.59
N GLY A 4 0.54 -8.94 -21.96
CA GLY A 4 0.01 -7.61 -22.25
C GLY A 4 -0.47 -6.81 -21.02
N LEU A 5 -0.28 -7.31 -19.79
CA LEU A 5 -0.74 -6.66 -18.56
C LEU A 5 0.20 -5.57 -18.03
N ALA A 6 1.32 -5.36 -18.71
CA ALA A 6 2.30 -4.35 -18.33
C ALA A 6 3.01 -3.78 -19.55
N TYR A 7 3.39 -2.51 -19.49
CA TYR A 7 4.06 -1.81 -20.58
C TYR A 7 5.20 -0.92 -20.08
N GLY A 8 6.12 -0.59 -21.01
CA GLY A 8 7.26 0.29 -20.73
C GLY A 8 6.85 1.75 -20.65
N CYS A 9 7.41 2.48 -19.70
CA CYS A 9 7.21 3.92 -19.52
C CYS A 9 8.54 4.66 -19.59
N ALA A 10 8.62 5.71 -20.41
CA ALA A 10 9.78 6.58 -20.57
C ALA A 10 9.69 7.89 -19.78
N CYS A 11 8.60 8.14 -19.05
CA CYS A 11 8.36 9.39 -18.35
C CYS A 11 9.31 9.59 -17.17
N THR A 12 9.81 10.81 -17.00
CA THR A 12 10.42 11.29 -15.76
C THR A 12 9.33 11.72 -14.78
N ARG A 13 9.67 11.83 -13.48
CA ARG A 13 8.73 12.34 -12.47
C ARG A 13 8.17 13.71 -12.84
N LYS A 14 9.04 14.65 -13.23
CA LYS A 14 8.65 16.00 -13.65
C LYS A 14 7.67 16.01 -14.83
N ARG A 15 7.87 15.10 -15.81
CA ARG A 15 6.97 14.96 -16.96
C ARG A 15 5.60 14.42 -16.55
N ILE A 16 5.55 13.48 -15.59
CA ILE A 16 4.30 12.96 -15.06
C ILE A 16 3.53 14.06 -14.32
N GLU A 17 4.20 14.82 -13.45
CA GLU A 17 3.61 15.91 -12.69
C GLU A 17 2.99 16.98 -13.61
N ALA A 18 3.73 17.40 -14.65
CA ALA A 18 3.23 18.38 -15.63
C ALA A 18 2.02 17.84 -16.41
N ALA A 19 2.04 16.58 -16.84
CA ALA A 19 0.94 15.98 -17.58
C ALA A 19 -0.29 15.74 -16.68
N CYS A 20 -0.06 15.39 -15.42
CA CYS A 20 -1.10 15.23 -14.41
C CYS A 20 -1.84 16.55 -14.16
N LEU A 21 -1.08 17.63 -13.96
CA LEU A 21 -1.63 18.98 -13.78
C LEU A 21 -2.44 19.44 -15.02
N ALA A 22 -1.90 19.24 -16.22
CA ALA A 22 -2.57 19.61 -17.47
C ALA A 22 -3.88 18.82 -17.70
N ALA A 23 -3.95 17.59 -17.20
CA ALA A 23 -5.14 16.72 -17.30
C ALA A 23 -6.15 16.90 -16.14
N GLY A 24 -5.86 17.77 -15.17
CA GLY A 24 -6.72 17.95 -13.98
C GLY A 24 -6.85 16.71 -13.09
N LEU A 25 -5.85 15.84 -13.11
CA LEU A 25 -5.85 14.60 -12.32
C LEU A 25 -5.33 14.84 -10.90
N PRO A 26 -5.65 13.94 -9.95
CA PRO A 26 -5.09 14.00 -8.60
C PRO A 26 -3.56 14.02 -8.60
N GLN A 27 -2.97 14.75 -7.68
CA GLN A 27 -1.51 14.82 -7.55
C GLN A 27 -0.91 13.43 -7.35
N GLY A 28 0.08 13.08 -8.17
CA GLY A 28 0.73 11.77 -8.14
C GLY A 28 0.06 10.68 -8.97
N ALA A 29 -1.13 10.94 -9.54
CA ALA A 29 -1.74 10.03 -10.50
C ALA A 29 -0.93 9.97 -11.80
N TYR A 30 -1.03 8.86 -12.50
CA TYR A 30 -0.36 8.72 -13.80
C TYR A 30 -1.37 8.86 -14.95
N PRO A 31 -1.18 9.83 -15.85
CA PRO A 31 -2.16 10.15 -16.91
C PRO A 31 -2.15 9.19 -18.11
N GLY A 32 -1.46 8.06 -18.03
CA GLY A 32 -1.43 7.08 -19.13
C GLY A 32 -0.53 7.47 -20.32
N THR A 33 0.34 8.44 -20.19
CA THR A 33 1.15 9.03 -21.29
C THR A 33 1.86 8.02 -22.20
N CYS A 34 2.31 6.87 -21.65
CA CYS A 34 3.01 5.84 -22.42
C CYS A 34 2.15 4.57 -22.66
N ARG A 35 0.85 4.62 -22.40
CA ARG A 35 -0.06 3.46 -22.56
C ARG A 35 -0.03 2.86 -23.96
N HIS A 36 0.13 3.72 -24.95
CA HIS A 36 0.15 3.32 -26.36
C HIS A 36 1.57 3.33 -26.96
N GLY A 37 2.59 3.33 -26.10
CA GLY A 37 4.00 3.26 -26.48
C GLY A 37 4.82 4.46 -26.01
N THR A 38 6.15 4.31 -26.07
CA THR A 38 7.12 5.33 -25.68
C THR A 38 7.72 6.07 -26.87
N GLY A 39 7.36 5.67 -28.12
CA GLY A 39 8.04 6.09 -29.33
C GLY A 39 9.51 5.64 -29.30
N VAL A 40 10.42 6.54 -29.62
CA VAL A 40 11.89 6.30 -29.64
C VAL A 40 12.53 6.48 -28.23
N ALA A 41 11.76 6.90 -27.22
CA ALA A 41 12.31 7.17 -25.91
C ALA A 41 12.60 5.85 -25.15
N PRO A 42 13.78 5.74 -24.49
CA PRO A 42 14.16 4.52 -23.78
C PRO A 42 13.23 4.26 -22.59
N ILE A 43 12.88 2.99 -22.39
CA ILE A 43 12.07 2.53 -21.25
C ILE A 43 12.86 2.77 -19.97
N ARG A 44 12.24 3.47 -19.03
CA ARG A 44 12.79 3.76 -17.69
C ARG A 44 12.14 2.91 -16.60
N ALA A 45 10.85 2.64 -16.73
CA ALA A 45 10.09 1.89 -15.73
C ALA A 45 9.05 1.01 -16.43
N TRP A 46 8.55 0.01 -15.74
CA TRP A 46 7.43 -0.81 -16.20
C TRP A 46 6.21 -0.50 -15.35
N ARG A 47 5.07 -0.33 -16.00
CA ARG A 47 3.79 -0.06 -15.34
C ARG A 47 2.81 -1.19 -15.57
N PHE A 48 2.03 -1.48 -14.55
CA PHE A 48 0.86 -2.35 -14.66
C PHE A 48 -0.25 -1.60 -15.40
N LEU A 49 -0.87 -2.24 -16.37
CA LEU A 49 -2.00 -1.71 -17.13
C LEU A 49 -3.27 -1.90 -16.30
N VAL A 50 -3.89 -0.79 -15.89
CA VAL A 50 -5.09 -0.80 -15.06
C VAL A 50 -6.33 -0.58 -15.92
N ASP A 51 -7.32 -1.46 -15.82
CA ASP A 51 -8.62 -1.28 -16.47
C ASP A 51 -9.53 -0.33 -15.66
N ASP A 52 -10.46 0.35 -16.33
CA ASP A 52 -11.46 1.19 -15.64
C ASP A 52 -12.46 0.30 -14.89
N GLY A 53 -12.56 0.52 -13.61
CA GLY A 53 -13.43 -0.24 -12.74
C GLY A 53 -13.11 0.00 -11.27
N PHE A 54 -14.04 -0.41 -10.42
CA PHE A 54 -13.86 -0.31 -8.98
C PHE A 54 -13.31 -1.63 -8.42
N ILE A 55 -12.29 -1.51 -7.59
CA ILE A 55 -11.86 -2.57 -6.68
C ILE A 55 -12.49 -2.31 -5.32
N SER A 56 -13.16 -3.31 -4.78
CA SER A 56 -13.78 -3.24 -3.45
C SER A 56 -13.33 -4.43 -2.61
N PHE A 57 -13.08 -4.20 -1.34
CA PHE A 57 -12.78 -5.24 -0.36
C PHE A 57 -13.34 -4.86 1.01
N ASN A 58 -13.58 -5.87 1.84
CA ASN A 58 -14.00 -5.66 3.22
C ASN A 58 -12.78 -5.74 4.13
N ASP A 59 -12.43 -4.59 4.70
CA ASP A 59 -11.41 -4.53 5.74
C ASP A 59 -12.02 -4.85 7.10
N ARG A 60 -11.34 -5.68 7.88
CA ARG A 60 -11.86 -6.12 9.18
C ARG A 60 -11.97 -5.01 10.24
N TRP A 61 -11.25 -3.91 10.05
CA TRP A 61 -11.26 -2.76 10.96
C TRP A 61 -11.97 -1.55 10.35
N GLN A 62 -11.63 -1.21 9.11
CA GLN A 62 -12.13 0.01 8.43
C GLN A 62 -13.47 -0.20 7.74
N GLY A 63 -13.96 -1.45 7.63
CA GLY A 63 -15.18 -1.76 6.88
C GLY A 63 -14.94 -1.83 5.37
N THR A 64 -15.98 -1.56 4.58
CA THR A 64 -15.90 -1.65 3.12
C THR A 64 -15.10 -0.50 2.54
N PHE A 65 -14.03 -0.82 1.80
CA PHE A 65 -13.22 0.13 1.04
C PHE A 65 -13.44 -0.09 -0.45
N LYS A 66 -13.55 1.00 -1.22
CA LYS A 66 -13.77 0.97 -2.67
C LYS A 66 -12.95 2.06 -3.35
N GLN A 67 -12.23 1.70 -4.41
CA GLN A 67 -11.40 2.65 -5.16
C GLN A 67 -11.45 2.36 -6.66
N ASN A 68 -11.50 3.40 -7.49
CA ASN A 68 -11.20 3.31 -8.91
C ASN A 68 -9.71 3.62 -9.14
N VAL A 69 -8.91 2.55 -9.20
CA VAL A 69 -7.44 2.68 -9.28
C VAL A 69 -7.00 3.45 -10.53
N LEU A 70 -7.67 3.24 -11.67
CA LEU A 70 -7.31 3.96 -12.91
C LEU A 70 -7.52 5.48 -12.76
N ARG A 71 -8.65 5.90 -12.21
CA ARG A 71 -9.00 7.32 -12.13
C ARG A 71 -8.26 8.07 -11.03
N GLU A 72 -7.94 7.39 -9.94
CA GLU A 72 -7.33 8.00 -8.76
C GLU A 72 -5.80 7.90 -8.75
N ILE A 73 -5.26 6.81 -9.29
CA ILE A 73 -3.83 6.49 -9.27
C ILE A 73 -3.25 6.40 -10.69
N GLY A 74 -4.02 5.83 -11.62
CA GLY A 74 -3.53 5.47 -12.96
C GLY A 74 -2.72 4.17 -12.96
N ASP A 75 -2.08 3.90 -14.10
CA ASP A 75 -1.17 2.75 -14.24
C ASP A 75 0.03 2.92 -13.32
N PHE A 76 0.22 2.02 -12.40
CA PHE A 76 1.25 2.14 -11.36
C PHE A 76 2.52 1.35 -11.69
N VAL A 77 3.65 1.81 -11.15
CA VAL A 77 4.97 1.21 -11.40
C VAL A 77 5.07 -0.14 -10.71
N ILE A 78 5.52 -1.16 -11.48
CA ILE A 78 5.85 -2.51 -10.99
C ILE A 78 7.35 -2.80 -11.04
N ARG A 79 8.11 -2.13 -11.95
CA ARG A 79 9.58 -2.15 -11.97
C ARG A 79 10.09 -0.73 -12.13
N ARG A 80 11.00 -0.33 -11.27
CA ARG A 80 11.53 1.02 -11.15
C ARG A 80 12.63 1.29 -12.17
N ALA A 81 12.98 2.56 -12.35
CA ALA A 81 14.03 2.99 -13.27
C ALA A 81 15.44 2.53 -12.85
N ASP A 82 15.64 2.25 -11.56
CA ASP A 82 16.87 1.68 -11.00
C ASP A 82 16.94 0.15 -11.14
N GLY A 83 15.96 -0.45 -11.81
CA GLY A 83 15.89 -1.89 -12.06
C GLY A 83 15.28 -2.71 -10.94
N LEU A 84 14.98 -2.11 -9.78
CA LEU A 84 14.36 -2.79 -8.64
C LEU A 84 12.86 -2.98 -8.86
N TRP A 85 12.32 -4.05 -8.29
CA TRP A 85 10.88 -4.27 -8.24
C TRP A 85 10.21 -3.24 -7.32
N ALA A 86 9.06 -2.75 -7.73
CA ALA A 86 8.29 -1.83 -6.90
C ALA A 86 7.60 -2.58 -5.76
N TYR A 87 7.43 -1.91 -4.63
CA TYR A 87 6.82 -2.46 -3.42
C TYR A 87 5.53 -3.24 -3.69
N GLN A 88 4.64 -2.69 -4.51
CA GLN A 88 3.34 -3.32 -4.79
C GLN A 88 3.47 -4.73 -5.40
N LEU A 89 4.42 -4.91 -6.32
CA LEU A 89 4.64 -6.23 -6.93
C LEU A 89 5.41 -7.15 -5.99
N ALA A 90 6.46 -6.62 -5.33
CA ALA A 90 7.29 -7.43 -4.44
C ALA A 90 6.47 -8.05 -3.31
N VAL A 91 5.69 -7.23 -2.57
CA VAL A 91 4.88 -7.73 -1.45
C VAL A 91 3.83 -8.75 -1.89
N VAL A 92 3.18 -8.55 -3.04
CA VAL A 92 2.17 -9.50 -3.54
C VAL A 92 2.78 -10.86 -3.90
N VAL A 93 3.96 -10.85 -4.52
CA VAL A 93 4.67 -12.08 -4.88
C VAL A 93 5.19 -12.80 -3.64
N ASP A 94 5.78 -12.06 -2.69
CA ASP A 94 6.32 -12.62 -1.45
C ASP A 94 5.21 -13.18 -0.56
N ASP A 95 4.11 -12.45 -0.38
CA ASP A 95 2.94 -12.92 0.39
C ASP A 95 2.32 -14.18 -0.25
N GLY A 96 2.20 -14.20 -1.58
CA GLY A 96 1.70 -15.35 -2.30
C GLY A 96 2.62 -16.57 -2.18
N PHE A 97 3.94 -16.39 -2.28
CA PHE A 97 4.93 -17.44 -2.11
C PHE A 97 4.95 -18.00 -0.68
N GLN A 98 4.79 -17.14 0.32
CA GLN A 98 4.78 -17.52 1.74
C GLN A 98 3.43 -18.07 2.21
N GLY A 99 2.38 -18.04 1.37
CA GLY A 99 1.05 -18.49 1.73
C GLY A 99 0.35 -17.62 2.77
N VAL A 100 0.62 -16.30 2.75
CA VAL A 100 -0.01 -15.34 3.67
C VAL A 100 -1.51 -15.29 3.43
N THR A 101 -2.28 -15.58 4.47
CA THR A 101 -3.76 -15.61 4.42
C THR A 101 -4.41 -14.34 4.96
N HIS A 102 -3.70 -13.60 5.80
CA HIS A 102 -4.20 -12.38 6.44
C HIS A 102 -3.08 -11.34 6.55
N VAL A 103 -3.40 -10.10 6.19
CA VAL A 103 -2.51 -8.95 6.28
C VAL A 103 -3.04 -7.97 7.31
N VAL A 104 -2.31 -7.79 8.42
CA VAL A 104 -2.59 -6.77 9.43
C VAL A 104 -1.53 -5.69 9.35
N ARG A 105 -1.93 -4.42 9.14
CA ARG A 105 -0.99 -3.30 8.96
C ARG A 105 -1.62 -1.95 9.30
N GLY A 106 -0.84 -0.88 9.30
CA GLY A 106 -1.34 0.47 9.55
C GLY A 106 -2.31 0.98 8.48
N ALA A 107 -3.29 1.78 8.90
CA ALA A 107 -4.32 2.35 8.01
C ALA A 107 -3.76 3.29 6.92
N ASP A 108 -2.53 3.78 7.05
CA ASP A 108 -1.84 4.55 6.01
C ASP A 108 -1.52 3.73 4.74
N LEU A 109 -1.69 2.42 4.79
CA LEU A 109 -1.47 1.53 3.64
C LEU A 109 -2.77 1.06 2.99
N ILE A 110 -3.95 1.52 3.44
CA ILE A 110 -5.24 1.05 2.90
C ILE A 110 -5.37 1.33 1.39
N ASP A 111 -4.90 2.50 0.93
CA ASP A 111 -4.91 2.89 -0.48
C ASP A 111 -3.99 2.03 -1.37
N ASN A 112 -3.08 1.25 -0.77
CA ASN A 112 -2.23 0.31 -1.51
C ASN A 112 -2.96 -0.98 -1.84
N THR A 113 -3.94 -1.36 -1.03
CA THR A 113 -4.64 -2.65 -1.12
C THR A 113 -5.32 -2.88 -2.47
N PRO A 114 -6.06 -1.94 -3.07
CA PRO A 114 -6.65 -2.15 -4.39
C PRO A 114 -5.63 -2.46 -5.50
N ARG A 115 -4.45 -1.81 -5.47
CA ARG A 115 -3.36 -2.10 -6.41
C ARG A 115 -2.79 -3.51 -6.21
N GLN A 116 -2.69 -3.95 -4.97
CA GLN A 116 -2.23 -5.31 -4.63
C GLN A 116 -3.26 -6.35 -5.05
N ILE A 117 -4.55 -6.11 -4.85
CA ILE A 117 -5.63 -6.99 -5.32
C ILE A 117 -5.60 -7.13 -6.85
N LEU A 118 -5.40 -6.04 -7.59
CA LEU A 118 -5.24 -6.11 -9.05
C LEU A 118 -4.07 -6.99 -9.47
N LEU A 119 -2.94 -6.92 -8.77
CA LEU A 119 -1.78 -7.77 -9.04
C LEU A 119 -2.05 -9.22 -8.65
N GLN A 120 -2.73 -9.48 -7.54
CA GLN A 120 -3.13 -10.84 -7.12
C GLN A 120 -4.00 -11.49 -8.19
N ILE A 121 -5.02 -10.79 -8.69
CA ILE A 121 -5.89 -11.25 -9.77
C ILE A 121 -5.08 -11.55 -11.04
N ALA A 122 -4.20 -10.62 -11.44
CA ALA A 122 -3.39 -10.75 -12.66
C ALA A 122 -2.39 -11.91 -12.59
N LEU A 123 -1.93 -12.27 -11.39
CA LEU A 123 -0.99 -13.37 -11.15
C LEU A 123 -1.68 -14.68 -10.81
N GLY A 124 -3.01 -14.70 -10.63
CA GLY A 124 -3.76 -15.89 -10.21
C GLY A 124 -3.51 -16.29 -8.76
N LEU A 125 -3.17 -15.32 -7.91
CA LEU A 125 -2.93 -15.54 -6.49
C LEU A 125 -4.21 -15.33 -5.68
N THR A 126 -4.31 -16.03 -4.54
CA THR A 126 -5.41 -15.81 -3.60
C THR A 126 -5.28 -14.44 -2.93
N THR A 127 -6.37 -13.69 -2.86
CA THR A 127 -6.42 -12.44 -2.11
C THR A 127 -6.53 -12.73 -0.61
N PRO A 128 -5.59 -12.26 0.24
CA PRO A 128 -5.67 -12.43 1.67
C PRO A 128 -6.79 -11.59 2.31
N GLY A 129 -7.18 -11.93 3.54
CA GLY A 129 -7.98 -11.05 4.37
C GLY A 129 -7.17 -9.84 4.82
N TYR A 130 -7.79 -8.64 4.84
CA TYR A 130 -7.12 -7.40 5.23
C TYR A 130 -7.69 -6.83 6.54
N MET A 131 -6.80 -6.24 7.34
CA MET A 131 -7.14 -5.48 8.54
C MET A 131 -6.18 -4.28 8.67
N HIS A 132 -6.70 -3.08 8.48
CA HIS A 132 -5.93 -1.84 8.60
C HIS A 132 -6.22 -1.17 9.95
N ILE A 133 -5.30 -1.33 10.89
CA ILE A 133 -5.42 -0.81 12.26
C ILE A 133 -5.08 0.67 12.36
N PRO A 134 -5.62 1.40 13.37
CA PRO A 134 -5.31 2.80 13.58
C PRO A 134 -3.82 3.08 13.71
N LEU A 135 -3.38 4.26 13.26
CA LEU A 135 -2.01 4.72 13.42
C LEU A 135 -1.81 5.33 14.80
N VAL A 136 -0.67 5.06 15.41
CA VAL A 136 -0.25 5.80 16.60
C VAL A 136 0.22 7.19 16.18
N LEU A 137 -0.41 8.22 16.74
CA LEU A 137 -0.15 9.62 16.41
C LEU A 137 0.51 10.35 17.58
N ASP A 138 1.29 11.38 17.28
CA ASP A 138 1.78 12.32 18.27
C ASP A 138 0.67 13.28 18.71
N LYS A 139 0.97 14.17 19.69
CA LYS A 139 0.04 15.19 20.20
C LYS A 139 -0.41 16.22 19.14
N LYS A 140 0.29 16.27 17.99
CA LYS A 140 -0.02 17.16 16.86
C LYS A 140 -0.78 16.43 15.74
N GLY A 141 -1.09 15.13 15.91
CA GLY A 141 -1.78 14.31 14.93
C GLY A 141 -0.88 13.73 13.83
N ASN A 142 0.45 13.82 13.97
CA ASN A 142 1.36 13.20 13.01
C ASN A 142 1.65 11.75 13.38
N LYS A 143 1.78 10.88 12.37
CA LYS A 143 2.17 9.49 12.58
C LYS A 143 3.51 9.40 13.31
N LEU A 144 3.57 8.62 14.38
CA LEU A 144 4.84 8.28 15.02
C LEU A 144 5.70 7.46 14.06
N SER A 145 6.92 7.90 13.84
CA SER A 145 7.84 7.25 12.90
C SER A 145 9.30 7.48 13.31
N LYS A 146 10.21 6.71 12.73
CA LYS A 146 11.65 6.94 12.86
C LYS A 146 12.06 8.34 12.36
N GLN A 147 11.37 8.87 11.35
CA GLN A 147 11.64 10.20 10.81
C GLN A 147 11.27 11.33 11.79
N THR A 148 10.26 11.10 12.64
CA THR A 148 9.85 12.04 13.69
C THR A 148 10.56 11.80 15.01
N LEU A 149 11.61 10.95 15.03
CA LEU A 149 12.38 10.57 16.22
C LEU A 149 11.46 10.06 17.36
N ALA A 150 10.43 9.32 17.00
CA ALA A 150 9.52 8.73 17.97
C ALA A 150 10.27 7.83 18.94
N PRO A 151 9.95 7.86 20.25
CA PRO A 151 10.56 6.97 21.24
C PRO A 151 10.38 5.50 20.83
N ALA A 152 11.42 4.70 21.03
CA ALA A 152 11.32 3.27 20.86
C ALA A 152 10.44 2.66 21.95
N ILE A 153 9.91 1.47 21.70
CA ILE A 153 9.23 0.65 22.72
C ILE A 153 10.22 0.34 23.84
N ASP A 154 9.79 0.55 25.09
CA ASP A 154 10.57 0.22 26.27
C ASP A 154 10.50 -1.28 26.57
N ARG A 155 11.55 -2.00 26.16
CA ARG A 155 11.64 -3.46 26.35
C ARG A 155 11.77 -3.88 27.82
N SER A 156 12.06 -2.96 28.73
CA SER A 156 12.13 -3.25 30.17
C SER A 156 10.74 -3.24 30.83
N LYS A 157 9.70 -2.84 30.09
CA LYS A 157 8.32 -2.68 30.58
C LYS A 157 7.30 -3.25 29.58
N PRO A 158 7.41 -4.53 29.23
CA PRO A 158 6.60 -5.11 28.17
C PRO A 158 5.10 -5.11 28.48
N GLU A 159 4.71 -5.23 29.74
CA GLU A 159 3.32 -5.21 30.18
C GLU A 159 2.69 -3.81 29.99
N GLU A 160 3.44 -2.74 30.36
CA GLU A 160 2.98 -1.37 30.13
C GLU A 160 2.80 -1.07 28.63
N GLU A 161 3.73 -1.54 27.78
CA GLU A 161 3.65 -1.35 26.34
C GLU A 161 2.50 -2.16 25.71
N ALA A 162 2.23 -3.38 26.18
CA ALA A 162 1.08 -4.17 25.76
C ALA A 162 -0.24 -3.49 26.15
N ALA A 163 -0.35 -3.01 27.39
CA ALA A 163 -1.53 -2.27 27.86
C ALA A 163 -1.78 -0.98 27.05
N ARG A 164 -0.70 -0.27 26.67
CA ARG A 164 -0.79 0.93 25.79
C ARG A 164 -1.28 0.58 24.40
N ALA A 165 -0.76 -0.50 23.80
CA ALA A 165 -1.20 -0.98 22.50
C ALA A 165 -2.67 -1.41 22.52
N TRP A 166 -3.09 -2.12 23.57
CA TRP A 166 -4.46 -2.55 23.80
C TRP A 166 -5.43 -1.37 23.87
N THR A 167 -5.09 -0.37 24.68
CA THR A 167 -5.88 0.86 24.82
C THR A 167 -5.94 1.64 23.50
N HIS A 168 -4.81 1.71 22.77
CA HIS A 168 -4.75 2.36 21.45
C HIS A 168 -5.70 1.73 20.45
N LEU A 169 -5.85 0.41 20.49
CA LEU A 169 -6.81 -0.32 19.66
C LEU A 169 -8.26 -0.18 20.15
N GLY A 170 -8.54 0.65 21.17
CA GLY A 170 -9.89 0.93 21.65
C GLY A 170 -10.50 -0.15 22.53
N PHE A 171 -9.72 -1.11 22.97
CA PHE A 171 -10.19 -2.13 23.90
C PHE A 171 -10.25 -1.60 25.34
N LYS A 172 -11.18 -2.13 26.12
CA LYS A 172 -11.28 -1.77 27.54
C LYS A 172 -10.05 -2.25 28.30
N PRO A 173 -9.39 -1.37 29.09
CA PRO A 173 -8.29 -1.81 29.93
C PRO A 173 -8.72 -2.92 30.90
N PHE A 174 -7.85 -3.89 31.11
CA PHE A 174 -7.98 -4.91 32.15
C PHE A 174 -6.63 -5.06 32.85
N ALA A 175 -6.67 -5.45 34.13
CA ALA A 175 -5.45 -5.68 34.88
C ALA A 175 -4.85 -7.04 34.51
N PHE A 176 -3.54 -7.07 34.31
CA PHE A 176 -2.73 -8.27 34.14
C PHE A 176 -1.33 -7.99 34.70
N ASP A 177 -0.74 -8.98 35.31
CA ASP A 177 0.57 -8.85 35.96
C ASP A 177 1.70 -9.44 35.08
N THR A 178 1.36 -10.27 34.13
CA THR A 178 2.30 -10.91 33.19
C THR A 178 1.77 -10.89 31.76
N LEU A 179 2.67 -10.99 30.77
CA LEU A 179 2.25 -11.13 29.38
C LEU A 179 1.47 -12.41 29.11
N ASP A 180 1.70 -13.48 29.88
CA ASP A 180 0.97 -14.75 29.73
C ASP A 180 -0.52 -14.59 30.07
N GLU A 181 -0.85 -13.67 30.97
CA GLU A 181 -2.25 -13.33 31.31
C GLU A 181 -2.90 -12.41 30.25
N PHE A 182 -2.08 -11.74 29.44
CA PHE A 182 -2.54 -10.87 28.38
C PHE A 182 -3.00 -11.66 27.14
N TYR A 183 -2.41 -12.82 26.88
CA TYR A 183 -2.71 -13.70 25.76
C TYR A 183 -3.75 -14.75 26.13
#